data_a722f4e8fcd7c4843403f74ed1ff536b
#
_entry.id   a722f4e8fcd7c4843403f74ed1ff536b
#
_cell.length_a   1.000
_cell.length_b   1.000
_cell.length_c   1.000
_cell.angle_alpha   90.00
_cell.angle_beta   90.00
_cell.angle_gamma   90.00
#
_symmetry.space_group_name_H-M   'P 1'
#
loop_
_entity.id
_entity.type
_entity.pdbx_description
1 polymer ?
#
loop_
_entity_poly.entity_id
_entity_poly.type
_entity_poly.pdbx_seq_one_letter_code
_entity_poly.pdbx_strand_id
1 'polypeptide(L)'
;MIENSLTLTDKKEQLKIKAESLLNEARKEARKLSADEETEYNDLCKQIADVDNELRDLNDKLNNKETKTTMKENFSLLKAVRAIANNQTLDERSQEVVNAGIAEMRKSGQSYSGQIVLPVEERATVVVGTATNGQEAVAEDKLNILAPLRDALVLSAAGANFMTGLVGNVSIPTYSGSTVGWAGEVDAAKDGAGTFGEVELSPKRLTAYVDISKQFLIQDSVSAEALLRKDIVDALSNKLEATILGAVAGDATKPAGLFAGVTADTAAITFADILKMEQTLEEKNVGGNIKFIASPAAKAVLRTTAVGGTKSDLRMLMEGNEIDGISTLVTNGMTSKGLILGNFNDLVIGQWGGIDLTVDPYTQAANGKIRLVVNAYFDAKPQRADSFVKKVLK
;
A
#
# COMPACT_ATOMS: atom_id res chain seq x y z
N MET A 1 -27.91 25.30 16.09
CA MET A 1 -28.99 24.47 15.55
C MET A 1 -29.92 23.94 16.63
N ILE A 2 -29.41 23.30 17.68
CA ILE A 2 -30.22 22.82 18.82
C ILE A 2 -30.95 23.99 19.49
N GLU A 3 -30.29 25.13 19.69
CA GLU A 3 -30.86 26.35 20.23
C GLU A 3 -32.01 26.90 19.37
N ASN A 4 -31.89 26.83 18.03
CA ASN A 4 -32.95 27.22 17.09
C ASN A 4 -34.14 26.24 17.12
N SER A 5 -33.94 24.98 17.36
CA SER A 5 -34.97 23.97 17.49
C SER A 5 -35.79 24.15 18.77
N LEU A 6 -35.15 24.49 19.90
CA LEU A 6 -35.81 24.82 21.15
C LEU A 6 -36.66 26.08 21.03
N THR A 7 -36.12 27.16 20.41
CA THR A 7 -36.87 28.40 20.19
C THR A 7 -38.08 28.24 19.27
N LEU A 8 -38.02 27.37 18.25
CA LEU A 8 -39.13 27.04 17.38
C LEU A 8 -40.17 26.19 18.10
N THR A 9 -39.79 25.28 18.97
CA THR A 9 -40.68 24.46 19.78
C THR A 9 -41.46 25.34 20.78
N ASP A 10 -40.81 26.27 21.46
CA ASP A 10 -41.41 27.22 22.36
C ASP A 10 -42.38 28.14 21.59
N LYS A 11 -42.03 28.60 20.40
CA LYS A 11 -42.89 29.41 19.53
C LYS A 11 -44.16 28.65 19.12
N LYS A 12 -44.02 27.37 18.76
CA LYS A 12 -45.15 26.50 18.43
C LYS A 12 -46.12 26.36 19.59
N GLU A 13 -45.57 26.17 20.80
CA GLU A 13 -46.38 26.00 22.02
C GLU A 13 -47.11 27.29 22.38
N GLN A 14 -46.52 28.47 22.25
CA GLN A 14 -47.14 29.75 22.40
C GLN A 14 -48.27 29.99 21.40
N LEU A 15 -48.10 29.62 20.12
CA LEU A 15 -49.15 29.73 19.11
C LEU A 15 -50.34 28.79 19.39
N LYS A 16 -50.04 27.56 19.87
CA LYS A 16 -51.11 26.63 20.31
C LYS A 16 -51.90 27.17 21.48
N ILE A 17 -51.25 27.72 22.50
CA ILE A 17 -51.91 28.31 23.65
C ILE A 17 -52.84 29.47 23.23
N LYS A 18 -52.42 30.31 22.28
CA LYS A 18 -53.26 31.38 21.73
C LYS A 18 -54.47 30.84 20.97
N ALA A 19 -54.27 29.83 20.12
CA ALA A 19 -55.39 29.23 19.39
C ALA A 19 -56.40 28.54 20.34
N GLU A 20 -55.90 27.87 21.38
CA GLU A 20 -56.74 27.27 22.40
C GLU A 20 -57.49 28.31 23.27
N SER A 21 -56.88 29.46 23.57
CA SER A 21 -57.53 30.52 24.31
C SER A 21 -58.75 31.10 23.57
N LEU A 22 -58.62 31.33 22.25
CA LEU A 22 -59.74 31.77 21.40
C LEU A 22 -60.93 30.77 21.40
N LEU A 23 -60.62 29.49 21.28
CA LEU A 23 -61.61 28.42 21.35
C LEU A 23 -62.27 28.32 22.72
N ASN A 24 -61.51 28.51 23.81
CA ASN A 24 -62.01 28.43 25.16
C ASN A 24 -62.86 29.64 25.52
N GLU A 25 -62.57 30.85 25.02
CA GLU A 25 -63.43 32.03 25.20
C GLU A 25 -64.79 31.84 24.53
N ALA A 26 -64.78 31.39 23.25
CA ALA A 26 -66.01 31.10 22.54
C ALA A 26 -66.86 30.00 23.23
N ARG A 27 -66.18 28.98 23.82
CA ARG A 27 -66.84 27.91 24.58
C ARG A 27 -67.41 28.40 25.89
N LYS A 28 -66.76 29.30 26.62
CA LYS A 28 -67.30 29.89 27.90
C LYS A 28 -68.55 30.71 27.65
N GLU A 29 -68.64 31.39 26.51
CA GLU A 29 -69.80 32.23 26.14
C GLU A 29 -70.87 31.45 25.37
N ALA A 30 -70.70 30.13 25.22
CA ALA A 30 -71.60 29.24 24.51
C ALA A 30 -71.99 29.70 23.10
N ARG A 31 -71.11 30.42 22.42
CA ARG A 31 -71.25 30.98 21.07
C ARG A 31 -70.29 30.32 20.07
N LYS A 32 -70.61 30.48 18.79
CA LYS A 32 -69.67 30.16 17.74
C LYS A 32 -68.61 31.32 17.61
N LEU A 33 -67.43 31.04 17.08
CA LEU A 33 -66.43 32.02 16.75
C LEU A 33 -67.03 33.10 15.82
N SER A 34 -66.73 34.35 16.05
CA SER A 34 -67.07 35.42 15.11
C SER A 34 -66.21 35.31 13.84
N ALA A 35 -66.58 35.96 12.76
CA ALA A 35 -65.84 35.93 11.49
C ALA A 35 -64.37 36.41 11.63
N ASP A 36 -64.15 37.36 12.53
CA ASP A 36 -62.81 37.86 12.83
C ASP A 36 -61.97 36.88 13.63
N GLU A 37 -62.57 36.24 14.66
CA GLU A 37 -61.95 35.19 15.47
C GLU A 37 -61.67 33.92 14.66
N GLU A 38 -62.50 33.57 13.70
CA GLU A 38 -62.33 32.42 12.81
C GLU A 38 -61.17 32.71 11.85
N THR A 39 -61.00 33.96 11.39
CA THR A 39 -59.85 34.38 10.54
C THR A 39 -58.54 34.32 11.34
N GLU A 40 -58.55 34.83 12.57
CA GLU A 40 -57.39 34.81 13.46
C GLU A 40 -56.98 33.37 13.85
N TYR A 41 -57.97 32.47 14.15
CA TYR A 41 -57.74 31.07 14.41
C TYR A 41 -57.09 30.33 13.22
N ASN A 42 -57.61 30.60 11.99
CA ASN A 42 -57.06 30.03 10.76
C ASN A 42 -55.65 30.51 10.46
N ASP A 43 -55.34 31.74 10.75
CA ASP A 43 -53.97 32.30 10.58
C ASP A 43 -53.00 31.70 11.62
N LEU A 44 -53.44 31.49 12.86
CA LEU A 44 -52.65 30.79 13.89
C LEU A 44 -52.40 29.35 13.49
N CYS A 45 -53.37 28.64 12.92
CA CYS A 45 -53.19 27.29 12.40
C CYS A 45 -52.18 27.21 11.26
N LYS A 46 -52.19 28.19 10.37
CA LYS A 46 -51.19 28.28 9.31
C LYS A 46 -49.75 28.49 9.88
N GLN A 47 -49.64 29.43 10.83
CA GLN A 47 -48.35 29.70 11.48
C GLN A 47 -47.82 28.45 12.23
N ILE A 48 -48.67 27.67 12.84
CA ILE A 48 -48.32 26.39 13.48
C ILE A 48 -47.80 25.38 12.43
N ALA A 49 -48.46 25.30 11.26
CA ALA A 49 -48.08 24.40 10.19
C ALA A 49 -46.72 24.81 9.57
N ASP A 50 -46.47 26.12 9.42
CA ASP A 50 -45.18 26.63 8.91
C ASP A 50 -44.05 26.34 9.88
N VAL A 51 -44.25 26.54 11.18
CA VAL A 51 -43.26 26.18 12.21
C VAL A 51 -43.03 24.65 12.28
N ASP A 52 -44.05 23.85 12.03
CA ASP A 52 -43.90 22.38 11.95
C ASP A 52 -43.08 21.94 10.74
N ASN A 53 -43.24 22.62 9.61
CA ASN A 53 -42.41 22.36 8.43
C ASN A 53 -40.96 22.77 8.68
N GLU A 54 -40.71 23.93 9.30
CA GLU A 54 -39.33 24.36 9.68
C GLU A 54 -38.67 23.41 10.67
N LEU A 55 -39.47 22.87 11.65
CA LEU A 55 -38.95 21.87 12.60
C LEU A 55 -38.63 20.52 11.91
N ARG A 56 -39.43 20.11 10.92
CA ARG A 56 -39.13 18.92 10.11
C ARG A 56 -37.87 19.12 9.30
N ASP A 57 -37.71 20.23 8.61
CA ASP A 57 -36.54 20.54 7.82
C ASP A 57 -35.27 20.62 8.68
N LEU A 58 -35.37 21.14 9.91
CA LEU A 58 -34.29 21.15 10.87
C LEU A 58 -33.95 19.76 11.41
N ASN A 59 -34.96 18.92 11.70
CA ASN A 59 -34.75 17.56 12.11
C ASN A 59 -34.17 16.70 10.99
N ASP A 60 -34.62 16.89 9.75
CA ASP A 60 -34.04 16.19 8.59
C ASP A 60 -32.59 16.63 8.34
N LYS A 61 -32.27 17.92 8.57
CA LYS A 61 -30.89 18.42 8.54
C LYS A 61 -30.04 17.91 9.71
N LEU A 62 -30.61 17.73 10.91
CA LEU A 62 -29.94 17.14 12.06
C LEU A 62 -29.71 15.64 11.87
N ASN A 63 -30.71 14.91 11.43
CA ASN A 63 -30.61 13.47 11.14
C ASN A 63 -29.66 13.19 9.96
N ASN A 64 -29.67 14.03 8.89
CA ASN A 64 -28.68 13.96 7.83
C ASN A 64 -27.27 14.37 8.27
N LYS A 65 -27.16 15.15 9.35
CA LYS A 65 -25.86 15.52 9.93
C LYS A 65 -25.38 14.46 10.93
N GLU A 66 -26.28 13.83 11.66
CA GLU A 66 -25.95 12.69 12.52
C GLU A 66 -25.64 11.41 11.72
N THR A 67 -26.34 11.17 10.59
CA THR A 67 -25.94 10.10 9.64
C THR A 67 -24.63 10.41 8.90
N LYS A 68 -24.23 11.68 8.78
CA LYS A 68 -22.90 12.05 8.26
C LYS A 68 -21.80 12.13 9.34
N THR A 69 -22.18 12.10 10.62
CA THR A 69 -21.27 12.07 11.77
C THR A 69 -21.17 10.69 12.41
N THR A 70 -21.93 9.70 11.94
CA THR A 70 -21.63 8.30 12.21
C THR A 70 -20.29 8.01 11.58
N MET A 71 -19.27 7.89 12.45
CA MET A 71 -17.94 7.31 12.23
C MET A 71 -17.73 6.96 10.76
N LYS A 72 -16.80 7.63 10.07
CA LYS A 72 -16.26 7.10 8.83
C LYS A 72 -15.84 5.67 9.17
N GLU A 73 -16.66 4.69 8.85
CA GLU A 73 -16.33 3.30 9.05
C GLU A 73 -15.03 3.05 8.28
N ASN A 74 -14.05 2.53 8.99
CA ASN A 74 -12.79 2.17 8.38
C ASN A 74 -13.07 1.11 7.32
N PHE A 75 -12.36 1.17 6.19
CA PHE A 75 -12.47 0.15 5.15
C PHE A 75 -12.19 -1.23 5.74
N SER A 76 -13.13 -2.15 5.56
CA SER A 76 -12.97 -3.55 5.94
C SER A 76 -12.92 -4.43 4.69
N LEU A 77 -11.77 -5.09 4.49
CA LEU A 77 -11.58 -6.04 3.40
C LEU A 77 -12.57 -7.22 3.51
N LEU A 78 -12.81 -7.72 4.73
CA LEU A 78 -13.75 -8.83 4.94
C LEU A 78 -15.19 -8.43 4.67
N LYS A 79 -15.62 -7.19 5.00
CA LYS A 79 -16.94 -6.68 4.64
C LYS A 79 -17.11 -6.61 3.12
N ALA A 80 -16.10 -6.08 2.41
CA ALA A 80 -16.11 -6.02 0.95
C ALA A 80 -16.14 -7.41 0.30
N VAL A 81 -15.32 -8.35 0.79
CA VAL A 81 -15.31 -9.76 0.33
C VAL A 81 -16.68 -10.41 0.56
N ARG A 82 -17.30 -10.20 1.73
CA ARG A 82 -18.61 -10.74 2.07
C ARG A 82 -19.70 -10.17 1.17
N ALA A 83 -19.69 -8.87 0.90
CA ALA A 83 -20.66 -8.22 0.01
C ALA A 83 -20.59 -8.81 -1.39
N ILE A 84 -19.39 -8.94 -1.97
CA ILE A 84 -19.20 -9.53 -3.30
C ILE A 84 -19.59 -11.02 -3.32
N ALA A 85 -19.19 -11.78 -2.30
CA ALA A 85 -19.51 -13.21 -2.23
C ALA A 85 -21.03 -13.47 -2.14
N ASN A 86 -21.79 -12.53 -1.57
CA ASN A 86 -23.26 -12.60 -1.46
C ASN A 86 -24.00 -11.82 -2.55
N ASN A 87 -23.30 -11.29 -3.57
CA ASN A 87 -23.86 -10.42 -4.61
C ASN A 87 -24.57 -9.18 -4.03
N GLN A 88 -24.07 -8.65 -2.92
CA GLN A 88 -24.57 -7.42 -2.29
C GLN A 88 -23.75 -6.22 -2.78
N THR A 89 -24.36 -5.03 -2.72
CA THR A 89 -23.65 -3.78 -3.00
C THR A 89 -22.61 -3.51 -1.93
N LEU A 90 -21.44 -3.02 -2.35
CA LEU A 90 -20.41 -2.55 -1.43
C LEU A 90 -20.94 -1.34 -0.64
N ASP A 91 -20.50 -1.19 0.61
CA ASP A 91 -20.70 0.02 1.38
C ASP A 91 -19.99 1.22 0.72
N GLU A 92 -20.43 2.45 1.01
CA GLU A 92 -19.96 3.67 0.34
C GLU A 92 -18.43 3.81 0.42
N ARG A 93 -17.84 3.47 1.57
CA ARG A 93 -16.37 3.54 1.77
C ARG A 93 -15.62 2.48 0.96
N SER A 94 -16.09 1.25 0.96
CA SER A 94 -15.49 0.17 0.16
C SER A 94 -15.60 0.46 -1.34
N GLN A 95 -16.70 1.07 -1.77
CA GLN A 95 -16.90 1.44 -3.16
C GLN A 95 -15.97 2.59 -3.59
N GLU A 96 -15.72 3.57 -2.72
CA GLU A 96 -14.76 4.65 -2.96
C GLU A 96 -13.34 4.10 -3.18
N VAL A 97 -12.87 3.21 -2.28
CA VAL A 97 -11.55 2.57 -2.37
C VAL A 97 -11.41 1.73 -3.64
N VAL A 98 -12.39 0.89 -3.91
CA VAL A 98 -12.39 0.04 -5.11
C VAL A 98 -12.41 0.90 -6.38
N ASN A 99 -13.18 1.99 -6.43
CA ASN A 99 -13.21 2.90 -7.57
C ASN A 99 -11.87 3.61 -7.79
N ALA A 100 -11.17 4.00 -6.72
CA ALA A 100 -9.82 4.55 -6.80
C ALA A 100 -8.84 3.52 -7.40
N GLY A 101 -8.88 2.28 -6.88
CA GLY A 101 -8.06 1.18 -7.44
C GLY A 101 -8.39 0.85 -8.89
N ILE A 102 -9.68 0.86 -9.27
CA ILE A 102 -10.10 0.66 -10.67
C ILE A 102 -9.54 1.77 -11.58
N ALA A 103 -9.51 3.01 -11.10
CA ALA A 103 -8.94 4.12 -11.86
C ALA A 103 -7.44 3.93 -12.11
N GLU A 104 -6.69 3.43 -11.14
CA GLU A 104 -5.27 3.07 -11.29
C GLU A 104 -5.07 1.86 -12.21
N MET A 105 -5.89 0.83 -12.05
CA MET A 105 -5.88 -0.36 -12.88
C MET A 105 -6.11 -0.02 -14.37
N ARG A 106 -7.07 0.86 -14.66
CA ARG A 106 -7.33 1.36 -16.03
C ARG A 106 -6.16 2.17 -16.57
N LYS A 107 -5.50 2.99 -15.74
CA LYS A 107 -4.29 3.72 -16.15
C LYS A 107 -3.15 2.78 -16.50
N SER A 108 -2.99 1.66 -15.80
CA SER A 108 -1.98 0.64 -16.10
C SER A 108 -2.35 -0.28 -17.28
N GLY A 109 -3.49 -0.02 -17.96
CA GLY A 109 -3.93 -0.79 -19.14
C GLY A 109 -4.58 -2.13 -18.81
N GLN A 110 -4.92 -2.39 -17.55
CA GLN A 110 -5.58 -3.63 -17.12
C GLN A 110 -7.11 -3.51 -17.20
N SER A 111 -7.80 -4.63 -17.45
CA SER A 111 -9.26 -4.66 -17.52
C SER A 111 -9.87 -5.03 -16.17
N TYR A 112 -10.94 -4.33 -15.80
CA TYR A 112 -11.72 -4.62 -14.61
C TYR A 112 -12.80 -5.67 -14.89
N SER A 113 -12.89 -6.71 -14.06
CA SER A 113 -13.86 -7.81 -14.18
C SER A 113 -14.55 -8.12 -12.83
N GLY A 114 -14.75 -7.11 -11.97
CA GLY A 114 -15.43 -7.28 -10.68
C GLY A 114 -14.51 -7.57 -9.49
N GLN A 115 -13.20 -7.38 -9.63
CA GLN A 115 -12.22 -7.57 -8.57
C GLN A 115 -12.28 -6.43 -7.53
N ILE A 116 -11.81 -6.70 -6.31
CA ILE A 116 -11.48 -5.65 -5.34
C ILE A 116 -10.06 -5.17 -5.66
N VAL A 117 -9.92 -3.97 -6.21
CA VAL A 117 -8.62 -3.39 -6.50
C VAL A 117 -8.24 -2.41 -5.41
N LEU A 118 -7.10 -2.66 -4.76
CA LEU A 118 -6.57 -1.78 -3.73
C LEU A 118 -5.57 -0.81 -4.37
N PRO A 119 -5.77 0.51 -4.23
CA PRO A 119 -4.90 1.51 -4.87
C PRO A 119 -3.49 1.48 -4.30
N VAL A 120 -2.52 1.88 -5.14
CA VAL A 120 -1.10 2.01 -4.76
C VAL A 120 -0.86 3.29 -3.99
N GLU A 121 -1.49 4.38 -4.41
CA GLU A 121 -1.34 5.70 -3.80
C GLU A 121 -2.43 5.94 -2.76
N GLU A 122 -2.02 6.37 -1.56
CA GLU A 122 -2.91 6.95 -0.58
C GLU A 122 -3.42 8.28 -1.11
N ARG A 123 -4.55 8.28 -1.82
CA ARG A 123 -5.28 9.52 -2.06
C ARG A 123 -6.12 9.81 -0.83
N ALA A 124 -5.52 10.53 0.12
CA ALA A 124 -6.32 11.29 1.06
C ALA A 124 -7.13 12.30 0.23
N THR A 125 -8.36 11.98 -0.11
CA THR A 125 -9.33 12.99 -0.49
C THR A 125 -9.69 13.77 0.77
N VAL A 126 -8.78 14.64 1.18
CA VAL A 126 -9.08 15.69 2.13
C VAL A 126 -9.93 16.69 1.36
N VAL A 127 -11.24 16.57 1.45
CA VAL A 127 -12.14 17.66 1.14
C VAL A 127 -11.97 18.67 2.27
N VAL A 128 -11.01 19.57 2.11
CA VAL A 128 -10.80 20.71 2.99
C VAL A 128 -11.89 21.74 2.68
N GLY A 129 -13.04 21.54 3.31
CA GLY A 129 -13.99 22.64 3.51
C GLY A 129 -13.71 23.26 4.86
N THR A 130 -13.08 24.43 4.86
CA THR A 130 -12.84 25.35 5.99
C THR A 130 -11.86 24.92 7.07
N ALA A 131 -10.68 25.53 7.00
CA ALA A 131 -9.70 25.63 8.08
C ALA A 131 -10.29 26.36 9.29
N THR A 132 -10.71 25.64 10.30
CA THR A 132 -10.68 26.07 11.73
C THR A 132 -11.12 24.89 12.61
N ASN A 133 -10.20 24.42 13.45
CA ASN A 133 -10.40 23.53 14.59
C ASN A 133 -10.78 22.05 14.27
N GLY A 134 -9.79 21.18 14.19
CA GLY A 134 -9.99 19.74 14.19
C GLY A 134 -9.12 18.93 13.20
N GLN A 135 -8.08 19.52 12.64
CA GLN A 135 -7.19 18.86 11.66
C GLN A 135 -6.30 17.75 12.23
N GLU A 136 -6.22 17.62 13.55
CA GLU A 136 -5.31 16.65 14.21
C GLU A 136 -5.96 15.33 14.64
N ALA A 137 -7.23 15.11 14.37
CA ALA A 137 -7.97 13.91 14.80
C ALA A 137 -8.57 13.09 13.64
N VAL A 138 -8.09 13.25 12.41
CA VAL A 138 -8.44 12.34 11.32
C VAL A 138 -7.51 11.15 11.42
N ALA A 139 -8.00 10.04 11.98
CA ALA A 139 -7.33 8.75 11.85
C ALA A 139 -7.16 8.47 10.35
N GLU A 140 -5.93 8.53 9.87
CA GLU A 140 -5.58 8.12 8.52
C GLU A 140 -5.83 6.62 8.42
N ASP A 141 -6.84 6.24 7.68
CA ASP A 141 -7.09 4.86 7.32
C ASP A 141 -5.97 4.43 6.36
N LYS A 142 -4.94 3.78 6.89
CA LYS A 142 -3.86 3.22 6.08
C LYS A 142 -4.39 2.01 5.30
N LEU A 143 -5.06 2.30 4.19
CA LEU A 143 -5.62 1.31 3.27
C LEU A 143 -4.56 0.59 2.44
N ASN A 144 -3.31 1.03 2.54
CA ASN A 144 -2.23 0.60 1.68
C ASN A 144 -1.64 -0.74 2.18
N ILE A 145 -1.88 -1.81 1.43
CA ILE A 145 -1.17 -3.10 1.61
C ILE A 145 0.27 -2.99 1.08
N LEU A 146 0.55 -2.05 0.20
CA LEU A 146 1.84 -1.93 -0.48
C LEU A 146 2.91 -1.24 0.37
N ALA A 147 2.56 -0.27 1.22
CA ALA A 147 3.51 0.31 2.15
C ALA A 147 4.05 -0.75 3.13
N PRO A 148 3.21 -1.55 3.82
CA PRO A 148 3.69 -2.67 4.63
C PRO A 148 4.48 -3.72 3.83
N LEU A 149 4.12 -3.97 2.55
CA LEU A 149 4.86 -4.88 1.69
C LEU A 149 6.27 -4.37 1.41
N ARG A 150 6.43 -3.08 1.11
CA ARG A 150 7.76 -2.47 0.92
C ARG A 150 8.58 -2.47 2.20
N ASP A 151 7.96 -2.14 3.32
CA ASP A 151 8.61 -2.10 4.63
C ASP A 151 9.08 -3.48 5.09
N ALA A 152 8.36 -4.54 4.69
CA ALA A 152 8.73 -5.93 4.97
C ALA A 152 9.93 -6.41 4.14
N LEU A 153 10.25 -5.76 3.01
CA LEU A 153 11.36 -6.14 2.14
C LEU A 153 12.69 -5.62 2.68
N VAL A 154 13.65 -6.52 2.86
CA VAL A 154 15.05 -6.14 3.19
C VAL A 154 15.67 -5.29 2.08
N LEU A 155 15.25 -5.49 0.84
CA LEU A 155 15.67 -4.67 -0.30
C LEU A 155 15.32 -3.19 -0.15
N SER A 156 14.18 -2.86 0.47
CA SER A 156 13.82 -1.47 0.82
C SER A 156 14.78 -0.87 1.83
N ALA A 157 15.11 -1.61 2.89
CA ALA A 157 16.10 -1.20 3.89
C ALA A 157 17.52 -1.10 3.30
N ALA A 158 17.82 -1.86 2.26
CA ALA A 158 19.07 -1.76 1.51
C ALA A 158 19.13 -0.50 0.62
N GLY A 159 17.98 0.05 0.23
CA GLY A 159 17.88 1.25 -0.60
C GLY A 159 17.44 0.98 -2.04
N ALA A 160 16.79 -0.17 -2.34
CA ALA A 160 16.31 -0.46 -3.68
C ALA A 160 15.27 0.57 -4.15
N ASN A 161 15.33 0.91 -5.43
CA ASN A 161 14.46 1.91 -6.04
C ASN A 161 13.14 1.27 -6.49
N PHE A 162 12.03 1.69 -5.87
CA PHE A 162 10.69 1.24 -6.22
C PHE A 162 10.01 2.22 -7.17
N MET A 163 9.72 1.77 -8.39
CA MET A 163 8.95 2.51 -9.38
C MET A 163 7.53 2.00 -9.42
N THR A 164 6.56 2.85 -9.06
CA THR A 164 5.14 2.52 -9.01
C THR A 164 4.33 3.20 -10.11
N GLY A 165 3.14 2.68 -10.40
CA GLY A 165 2.25 3.27 -11.40
C GLY A 165 2.73 3.12 -12.84
N LEU A 166 3.53 2.10 -13.12
CA LEU A 166 4.06 1.84 -14.45
C LEU A 166 2.96 1.37 -15.42
N VAL A 167 3.12 1.70 -16.70
CA VAL A 167 2.19 1.34 -17.77
C VAL A 167 2.97 0.67 -18.91
N GLY A 168 2.52 -0.52 -19.33
CA GLY A 168 3.17 -1.27 -20.40
C GLY A 168 4.61 -1.69 -20.04
N ASN A 169 5.42 -1.96 -21.06
CA ASN A 169 6.85 -2.19 -20.87
C ASN A 169 7.57 -0.86 -20.64
N VAL A 170 8.48 -0.83 -19.68
CA VAL A 170 9.26 0.36 -19.37
C VAL A 170 10.70 0.11 -19.72
N SER A 171 11.27 0.97 -20.57
CA SER A 171 12.71 0.96 -20.90
C SER A 171 13.41 2.08 -20.16
N ILE A 172 14.46 1.73 -19.42
CA ILE A 172 15.33 2.67 -18.70
C ILE A 172 16.62 2.78 -19.50
N PRO A 173 16.91 3.95 -20.12
CA PRO A 173 18.13 4.14 -20.87
C PRO A 173 19.35 4.12 -19.93
N THR A 174 20.40 3.43 -20.34
CA THR A 174 21.70 3.40 -19.66
C THR A 174 22.77 3.92 -20.62
N TYR A 175 23.80 4.54 -20.06
CA TYR A 175 24.92 5.08 -20.83
C TYR A 175 26.24 4.68 -20.18
N SER A 176 27.17 4.10 -20.98
CA SER A 176 28.44 3.60 -20.46
C SER A 176 29.46 4.70 -20.15
N GLY A 177 29.10 5.96 -20.38
CA GLY A 177 30.01 7.10 -20.23
C GLY A 177 30.92 7.31 -21.42
N SER A 178 31.40 8.55 -21.56
CA SER A 178 32.37 8.93 -22.59
C SER A 178 33.80 8.69 -22.08
N THR A 179 34.66 8.20 -22.94
CA THR A 179 36.09 8.10 -22.66
C THR A 179 36.86 9.30 -23.23
N VAL A 180 37.80 9.85 -22.50
CA VAL A 180 38.64 10.94 -22.97
C VAL A 180 40.08 10.48 -22.98
N GLY A 181 40.86 10.99 -23.91
CA GLY A 181 42.29 10.68 -24.03
C GLY A 181 43.12 11.91 -24.35
N TRP A 182 44.35 11.89 -23.91
CA TRP A 182 45.34 12.89 -24.29
C TRP A 182 45.79 12.67 -25.75
N ALA A 183 45.87 13.75 -26.52
CA ALA A 183 46.41 13.75 -27.89
C ALA A 183 47.61 14.71 -27.98
N GLY A 184 48.53 14.42 -28.85
CA GLY A 184 49.64 15.33 -29.17
C GLY A 184 49.15 16.58 -29.90
N GLU A 185 50.03 17.59 -30.04
CA GLU A 185 49.67 18.90 -30.58
C GLU A 185 49.06 18.84 -32.00
N VAL A 186 49.39 17.84 -32.78
CA VAL A 186 48.92 17.65 -34.17
C VAL A 186 48.15 16.33 -34.37
N ASP A 187 47.88 15.61 -33.29
CA ASP A 187 47.14 14.35 -33.37
C ASP A 187 45.64 14.57 -33.45
N ALA A 188 44.93 13.69 -34.16
CA ALA A 188 43.48 13.70 -34.19
C ALA A 188 42.92 13.39 -32.81
N ALA A 189 41.81 14.05 -32.43
CA ALA A 189 41.08 13.74 -31.21
C ALA A 189 40.62 12.28 -31.23
N LYS A 190 40.72 11.61 -30.07
CA LYS A 190 40.22 10.24 -29.92
C LYS A 190 38.70 10.24 -29.85
N ASP A 191 38.09 9.27 -30.51
CA ASP A 191 36.65 9.01 -30.38
C ASP A 191 36.37 8.58 -28.92
N GLY A 192 35.61 9.41 -28.21
CA GLY A 192 35.24 9.20 -26.82
C GLY A 192 33.78 8.84 -26.62
N ALA A 193 33.05 8.49 -27.69
CA ALA A 193 31.64 8.18 -27.61
C ALA A 193 31.37 6.94 -26.72
N GLY A 194 30.53 7.10 -25.73
CA GLY A 194 30.03 5.96 -24.96
C GLY A 194 28.90 5.24 -25.70
N THR A 195 28.54 4.05 -25.23
CA THR A 195 27.46 3.25 -25.79
C THR A 195 26.18 3.44 -24.98
N PHE A 196 25.06 3.59 -25.69
CA PHE A 196 23.73 3.56 -25.10
C PHE A 196 23.25 2.11 -24.97
N GLY A 197 22.71 1.77 -23.84
CA GLY A 197 21.99 0.52 -23.59
C GLY A 197 20.62 0.81 -22.99
N GLU A 198 19.85 -0.21 -22.80
CA GLU A 198 18.54 -0.11 -22.14
C GLU A 198 18.32 -1.28 -21.20
N VAL A 199 17.60 -1.02 -20.11
CA VAL A 199 17.10 -2.04 -19.21
C VAL A 199 15.58 -2.04 -19.31
N GLU A 200 15.03 -3.08 -19.94
CA GLU A 200 13.59 -3.24 -20.08
C GLU A 200 13.01 -3.94 -18.85
N LEU A 201 11.93 -3.37 -18.32
CA LEU A 201 11.07 -3.97 -17.31
C LEU A 201 9.72 -4.32 -17.94
N SER A 202 9.20 -5.49 -17.64
CA SER A 202 7.92 -5.99 -18.15
C SER A 202 7.06 -6.56 -17.01
N PRO A 203 5.72 -6.34 -17.02
CA PRO A 203 4.86 -6.81 -15.95
C PRO A 203 4.84 -8.34 -15.87
N LYS A 204 5.24 -8.90 -14.74
CA LYS A 204 5.18 -10.33 -14.42
C LYS A 204 4.24 -10.56 -13.26
N ARG A 205 3.31 -11.49 -13.41
CA ARG A 205 2.25 -11.74 -12.45
C ARG A 205 2.75 -12.56 -11.26
N LEU A 206 2.77 -11.95 -10.08
CA LEU A 206 2.91 -12.64 -8.81
C LEU A 206 1.51 -12.93 -8.27
N THR A 207 1.18 -14.19 -7.99
CA THR A 207 -0.16 -14.60 -7.57
C THR A 207 -0.12 -15.54 -6.38
N ALA A 208 -1.14 -15.41 -5.51
CA ALA A 208 -1.42 -16.34 -4.43
C ALA A 208 -2.94 -16.53 -4.31
N TYR A 209 -3.38 -17.60 -3.67
CA TYR A 209 -4.77 -17.75 -3.27
C TYR A 209 -4.88 -18.20 -1.82
N VAL A 210 -5.94 -17.75 -1.15
CA VAL A 210 -6.28 -18.11 0.22
C VAL A 210 -7.73 -18.58 0.26
N ASP A 211 -7.99 -19.76 0.82
CA ASP A 211 -9.33 -20.30 1.00
C ASP A 211 -9.85 -19.96 2.40
N ILE A 212 -10.92 -19.16 2.49
CA ILE A 212 -11.54 -18.74 3.74
C ILE A 212 -12.88 -19.45 3.91
N SER A 213 -13.14 -19.99 5.12
CA SER A 213 -14.43 -20.60 5.38
C SER A 213 -15.55 -19.56 5.50
N LYS A 214 -16.76 -19.89 5.02
CA LYS A 214 -17.95 -19.04 5.20
C LYS A 214 -18.26 -18.80 6.67
N GLN A 215 -17.99 -19.77 7.53
CA GLN A 215 -18.17 -19.64 8.97
C GLN A 215 -17.25 -18.56 9.57
N PHE A 216 -15.97 -18.52 9.13
CA PHE A 216 -15.03 -17.49 9.55
C PHE A 216 -15.51 -16.08 9.15
N LEU A 217 -16.07 -15.92 7.95
CA LEU A 217 -16.63 -14.65 7.50
C LEU A 217 -17.85 -14.20 8.32
N ILE A 218 -18.63 -15.14 8.86
CA ILE A 218 -19.80 -14.84 9.69
C ILE A 218 -19.37 -14.37 11.09
N GLN A 219 -18.28 -14.91 11.62
CA GLN A 219 -17.79 -14.61 12.97
C GLN A 219 -17.16 -13.21 13.11
N ASP A 220 -16.90 -12.53 12.00
CA ASP A 220 -16.44 -11.14 11.86
C ASP A 220 -15.60 -10.60 13.02
N SER A 221 -14.31 -10.86 13.00
CA SER A 221 -13.34 -10.35 13.96
C SER A 221 -12.37 -9.40 13.28
N VAL A 222 -12.27 -8.15 13.74
CA VAL A 222 -11.30 -7.15 13.27
C VAL A 222 -9.86 -7.69 13.35
N SER A 223 -9.57 -8.47 14.39
CA SER A 223 -8.26 -9.12 14.55
C SER A 223 -7.98 -10.14 13.45
N ALA A 224 -9.00 -10.86 12.99
CA ALA A 224 -8.87 -11.85 11.92
C ALA A 224 -8.58 -11.20 10.57
N GLU A 225 -9.19 -10.04 10.29
CA GLU A 225 -8.90 -9.27 9.09
C GLU A 225 -7.46 -8.75 9.07
N ALA A 226 -6.99 -8.18 10.18
CA ALA A 226 -5.61 -7.71 10.30
C ALA A 226 -4.59 -8.85 10.11
N LEU A 227 -4.90 -10.03 10.64
CA LEU A 227 -4.06 -11.22 10.47
C LEU A 227 -4.01 -11.67 9.01
N LEU A 228 -5.16 -11.70 8.33
CA LEU A 228 -5.25 -12.08 6.92
C LEU A 228 -4.50 -11.10 6.01
N ARG A 229 -4.67 -9.79 6.23
CA ARG A 229 -3.93 -8.76 5.50
C ARG A 229 -2.44 -8.93 5.68
N LYS A 230 -1.99 -9.13 6.92
CA LYS A 230 -0.58 -9.35 7.22
C LYS A 230 -0.04 -10.61 6.53
N ASP A 231 -0.77 -11.72 6.58
CA ASP A 231 -0.37 -12.98 5.94
C ASP A 231 -0.20 -12.81 4.42
N ILE A 232 -1.12 -12.13 3.75
CA ILE A 232 -1.01 -11.82 2.32
C ILE A 232 0.23 -10.96 2.03
N VAL A 233 0.46 -9.91 2.82
CA VAL A 233 1.63 -9.03 2.67
C VAL A 233 2.92 -9.81 2.86
N ASP A 234 3.02 -10.60 3.94
CA ASP A 234 4.19 -11.39 4.27
C ASP A 234 4.46 -12.46 3.18
N ALA A 235 3.43 -13.10 2.65
CA ALA A 235 3.57 -14.10 1.58
C ALA A 235 4.06 -13.47 0.27
N LEU A 236 3.50 -12.32 -0.13
CA LEU A 236 3.91 -11.62 -1.35
C LEU A 236 5.34 -11.07 -1.23
N SER A 237 5.67 -10.42 -0.11
CA SER A 237 7.01 -9.85 0.13
C SER A 237 8.08 -10.93 0.19
N ASN A 238 7.85 -12.01 0.92
CA ASN A 238 8.78 -13.14 1.01
C ASN A 238 9.03 -13.77 -0.35
N LYS A 239 7.98 -13.94 -1.18
CA LYS A 239 8.13 -14.52 -2.50
C LYS A 239 8.85 -13.59 -3.46
N LEU A 240 8.54 -12.30 -3.43
CA LEU A 240 9.19 -11.28 -4.26
C LEU A 240 10.69 -11.21 -3.91
N GLU A 241 11.03 -11.12 -2.64
CA GLU A 241 12.40 -11.09 -2.16
C GLU A 241 13.17 -12.38 -2.53
N ALA A 242 12.56 -13.54 -2.30
CA ALA A 242 13.17 -14.83 -2.67
C ALA A 242 13.38 -14.99 -4.17
N THR A 243 12.58 -14.32 -5.00
CA THR A 243 12.79 -14.33 -6.45
C THR A 243 13.93 -13.38 -6.83
N ILE A 244 13.96 -12.15 -6.30
CA ILE A 244 14.97 -11.15 -6.64
C ILE A 244 16.36 -11.56 -6.10
N LEU A 245 16.46 -12.04 -4.86
CA LEU A 245 17.69 -12.49 -4.24
C LEU A 245 18.01 -13.99 -4.48
N GLY A 246 17.21 -14.64 -5.31
CA GLY A 246 17.35 -16.04 -5.66
C GLY A 246 18.39 -16.29 -6.77
N ALA A 247 18.65 -17.58 -7.04
CA ALA A 247 19.50 -18.05 -8.13
C ALA A 247 18.72 -18.45 -9.39
N VAL A 248 17.43 -18.14 -9.45
CA VAL A 248 16.56 -18.58 -10.53
C VAL A 248 16.80 -17.73 -11.77
N ALA A 249 17.00 -18.37 -12.92
CA ALA A 249 17.02 -17.67 -14.19
C ALA A 249 15.65 -17.05 -14.48
N GLY A 250 15.63 -15.79 -14.97
CA GLY A 250 14.42 -15.11 -15.37
C GLY A 250 13.83 -15.72 -16.64
N ASP A 251 12.51 -15.63 -16.75
CA ASP A 251 11.77 -16.00 -17.97
C ASP A 251 10.60 -15.01 -18.17
N ALA A 252 9.69 -15.33 -19.10
CA ALA A 252 8.52 -14.51 -19.37
C ALA A 252 7.56 -14.40 -18.17
N THR A 253 7.62 -15.31 -17.20
CA THR A 253 6.69 -15.40 -16.07
C THR A 253 7.24 -14.87 -14.76
N LYS A 254 8.57 -14.77 -14.61
CA LYS A 254 9.25 -14.34 -13.37
C LYS A 254 10.52 -13.56 -13.67
N PRO A 255 10.90 -12.59 -12.82
CA PRO A 255 12.18 -11.87 -12.95
C PRO A 255 13.38 -12.79 -12.72
N ALA A 256 14.52 -12.40 -13.27
CA ALA A 256 15.80 -13.06 -12.97
C ALA A 256 16.24 -12.70 -11.54
N GLY A 257 16.67 -13.70 -10.79
CA GLY A 257 17.28 -13.48 -9.49
C GLY A 257 18.70 -12.92 -9.65
N LEU A 258 19.16 -12.13 -8.68
CA LEU A 258 20.51 -11.55 -8.69
C LEU A 258 21.61 -12.62 -8.65
N PHE A 259 21.34 -13.78 -8.10
CA PHE A 259 22.28 -14.92 -8.07
C PHE A 259 22.13 -15.86 -9.26
N ALA A 260 21.34 -15.52 -10.27
CA ALA A 260 21.25 -16.34 -11.48
C ALA A 260 22.62 -16.51 -12.13
N GLY A 261 23.02 -17.77 -12.34
CA GLY A 261 24.32 -18.12 -12.92
C GLY A 261 25.53 -18.02 -11.98
N VAL A 262 25.34 -17.65 -10.72
CA VAL A 262 26.43 -17.64 -9.71
C VAL A 262 26.64 -19.06 -9.17
N THR A 263 27.86 -19.55 -9.32
CA THR A 263 28.28 -20.87 -8.78
C THR A 263 28.78 -20.72 -7.34
N ALA A 264 28.59 -21.78 -6.54
CA ALA A 264 29.11 -21.83 -5.18
C ALA A 264 30.66 -21.91 -5.19
N ASP A 265 31.27 -21.20 -4.26
CA ASP A 265 32.71 -21.26 -4.05
C ASP A 265 33.14 -22.65 -3.57
N THR A 266 34.26 -23.14 -4.04
CA THR A 266 34.84 -24.41 -3.63
C THR A 266 35.73 -24.26 -2.40
N ALA A 267 36.29 -23.08 -2.15
CA ALA A 267 37.15 -22.74 -1.01
C ALA A 267 36.35 -22.03 0.09
N ALA A 268 36.80 -22.11 1.33
CA ALA A 268 36.29 -21.33 2.42
C ALA A 268 36.57 -19.84 2.18
N ILE A 269 35.63 -18.98 2.53
CA ILE A 269 35.80 -17.52 2.42
C ILE A 269 36.90 -17.02 3.34
N THR A 270 37.69 -16.08 2.85
CA THR A 270 38.77 -15.41 3.59
C THR A 270 38.51 -13.91 3.65
N PHE A 271 39.26 -13.20 4.52
CA PHE A 271 39.20 -11.74 4.56
C PHE A 271 39.65 -11.11 3.23
N ALA A 272 40.65 -11.72 2.56
CA ALA A 272 41.07 -11.29 1.24
C ALA A 272 39.94 -11.35 0.18
N ASP A 273 39.01 -12.30 0.31
CA ASP A 273 37.86 -12.37 -0.57
C ASP A 273 36.89 -11.21 -0.33
N ILE A 274 36.70 -10.77 0.92
CA ILE A 274 35.89 -9.59 1.26
C ILE A 274 36.53 -8.34 0.64
N LEU A 275 37.80 -8.10 0.87
CA LEU A 275 38.51 -6.98 0.29
C LEU A 275 38.49 -6.99 -1.26
N LYS A 276 38.54 -8.17 -1.87
CA LYS A 276 38.39 -8.31 -3.33
C LYS A 276 37.01 -7.93 -3.82
N MET A 277 35.93 -8.22 -3.04
CA MET A 277 34.58 -7.77 -3.39
C MET A 277 34.50 -6.24 -3.37
N GLU A 278 35.07 -5.59 -2.36
CA GLU A 278 35.14 -4.14 -2.23
C GLU A 278 36.00 -3.53 -3.37
N GLN A 279 37.20 -4.05 -3.60
CA GLN A 279 38.08 -3.63 -4.70
C GLN A 279 37.33 -3.69 -6.05
N THR A 280 36.57 -4.75 -6.31
CA THR A 280 35.82 -4.90 -7.58
C THR A 280 34.80 -3.78 -7.78
N LEU A 281 34.13 -3.32 -6.72
CA LEU A 281 33.18 -2.20 -6.80
C LEU A 281 33.89 -0.87 -6.99
N GLU A 282 35.01 -0.66 -6.27
CA GLU A 282 35.84 0.56 -6.38
C GLU A 282 36.44 0.70 -7.77
N GLU A 283 36.99 -0.38 -8.33
CA GLU A 283 37.50 -0.40 -9.72
C GLU A 283 36.46 -0.04 -10.76
N LYS A 284 35.19 -0.35 -10.46
CA LYS A 284 34.05 0.02 -11.30
C LYS A 284 33.46 1.40 -10.96
N ASN A 285 34.09 2.14 -10.03
CA ASN A 285 33.62 3.43 -9.54
C ASN A 285 32.12 3.37 -9.06
N VAL A 286 31.77 2.29 -8.35
CA VAL A 286 30.49 2.18 -7.70
C VAL A 286 30.59 2.84 -6.34
N GLY A 287 29.95 4.01 -6.21
CA GLY A 287 29.89 4.76 -4.95
C GLY A 287 28.50 4.77 -4.35
N GLY A 288 28.34 5.52 -3.24
CA GLY A 288 27.06 5.73 -2.58
C GLY A 288 26.83 4.81 -1.39
N ASN A 289 25.58 4.39 -1.17
CA ASN A 289 25.19 3.59 -0.01
C ASN A 289 25.44 2.09 -0.27
N ILE A 290 26.69 1.67 -0.15
CA ILE A 290 27.09 0.27 -0.32
C ILE A 290 26.72 -0.51 0.95
N LYS A 291 26.05 -1.66 0.79
CA LYS A 291 25.67 -2.55 1.86
C LYS A 291 25.91 -4.01 1.50
N PHE A 292 26.10 -4.83 2.52
CA PHE A 292 26.00 -6.28 2.39
C PHE A 292 24.59 -6.76 2.62
N ILE A 293 24.16 -7.76 1.85
CA ILE A 293 23.04 -8.62 2.22
C ILE A 293 23.57 -10.05 2.28
N ALA A 294 23.23 -10.74 3.36
CA ALA A 294 23.69 -12.11 3.62
C ALA A 294 22.52 -13.02 3.96
N SER A 295 22.59 -14.29 3.54
CA SER A 295 21.68 -15.31 4.04
C SER A 295 22.04 -15.68 5.49
N PRO A 296 21.12 -16.23 6.30
CA PRO A 296 21.42 -16.69 7.65
C PRO A 296 22.54 -17.72 7.70
N ALA A 297 22.65 -18.59 6.67
CA ALA A 297 23.72 -19.56 6.54
C ALA A 297 25.07 -18.90 6.25
N ALA A 298 25.12 -17.87 5.38
CA ALA A 298 26.33 -17.08 5.13
C ALA A 298 26.77 -16.34 6.41
N LYS A 299 25.82 -15.73 7.12
CA LYS A 299 26.10 -15.07 8.42
C LYS A 299 26.75 -16.02 9.40
N ALA A 300 26.28 -17.27 9.51
CA ALA A 300 26.86 -18.26 10.41
C ALA A 300 28.33 -18.57 10.01
N VAL A 301 28.60 -18.75 8.72
CA VAL A 301 29.95 -18.96 8.20
C VAL A 301 30.86 -17.76 8.50
N LEU A 302 30.41 -16.53 8.21
CA LEU A 302 31.19 -15.31 8.41
C LEU A 302 31.52 -15.05 9.90
N ARG A 303 30.62 -15.40 10.81
CA ARG A 303 30.82 -15.26 12.27
C ARG A 303 31.69 -16.35 12.87
N THR A 304 31.99 -17.41 12.14
CA THR A 304 32.86 -18.50 12.58
C THR A 304 34.23 -18.49 11.89
N THR A 305 34.42 -17.63 10.88
CA THR A 305 35.67 -17.50 10.13
C THR A 305 36.48 -16.33 10.67
N ALA A 306 37.70 -16.60 11.14
CA ALA A 306 38.59 -15.60 11.67
C ALA A 306 39.30 -14.77 10.54
N VAL A 307 39.51 -13.48 10.79
CA VAL A 307 40.15 -12.56 9.83
C VAL A 307 41.56 -13.01 9.45
N GLY A 308 42.38 -13.39 10.43
CA GLY A 308 43.75 -13.85 10.20
C GLY A 308 43.87 -15.32 9.79
N GLY A 309 42.77 -16.02 9.58
CA GLY A 309 42.75 -17.43 9.15
C GLY A 309 43.20 -18.44 10.20
N THR A 310 43.55 -18.00 11.40
CA THR A 310 44.00 -18.88 12.51
C THR A 310 42.99 -18.78 13.68
N LYS A 311 42.85 -19.90 14.43
CA LYS A 311 41.97 -19.94 15.61
C LYS A 311 42.40 -19.03 16.77
N SER A 312 43.62 -18.49 16.73
CA SER A 312 44.13 -17.55 17.72
C SER A 312 43.76 -16.10 17.43
N ASP A 313 43.19 -15.81 16.26
CA ASP A 313 42.66 -14.49 15.92
C ASP A 313 41.25 -14.33 16.51
N LEU A 314 41.07 -13.28 17.31
CA LEU A 314 39.78 -13.02 18.01
C LEU A 314 38.79 -12.24 17.13
N ARG A 315 39.24 -11.67 15.98
CA ARG A 315 38.37 -10.97 15.03
C ARG A 315 37.75 -11.95 14.05
N MET A 316 36.42 -11.92 13.93
CA MET A 316 35.68 -12.67 12.92
C MET A 316 35.41 -11.81 11.70
N LEU A 317 35.17 -12.42 10.55
CA LEU A 317 34.82 -11.69 9.31
C LEU A 317 33.57 -10.83 9.47
N MET A 318 32.65 -11.25 10.32
CA MET A 318 31.44 -10.48 10.65
C MET A 318 31.33 -10.32 12.15
N GLU A 319 31.33 -9.09 12.63
CA GLU A 319 31.09 -8.72 14.00
C GLU A 319 29.79 -7.90 14.11
N GLY A 320 28.90 -8.27 15.02
CA GLY A 320 27.57 -7.65 15.07
C GLY A 320 26.78 -7.92 13.77
N ASN A 321 26.45 -6.86 13.07
CA ASN A 321 25.83 -6.85 11.73
C ASN A 321 26.68 -6.05 10.74
N GLU A 322 28.00 -6.10 10.86
CA GLU A 322 28.93 -5.39 10.00
C GLU A 322 30.05 -6.32 9.50
N ILE A 323 30.46 -6.13 8.26
CA ILE A 323 31.59 -6.78 7.63
C ILE A 323 32.53 -5.67 7.20
N ASP A 324 33.73 -5.59 7.77
CA ASP A 324 34.74 -4.56 7.55
C ASP A 324 34.18 -3.10 7.62
N GLY A 325 33.30 -2.84 8.60
CA GLY A 325 32.67 -1.53 8.80
C GLY A 325 31.48 -1.25 7.88
N ILE A 326 31.16 -2.15 6.96
CA ILE A 326 29.99 -2.02 6.08
C ILE A 326 28.77 -2.73 6.69
N SER A 327 27.65 -2.00 6.78
CA SER A 327 26.41 -2.53 7.32
C SER A 327 25.91 -3.74 6.52
N THR A 328 25.52 -4.78 7.23
CA THR A 328 25.04 -6.05 6.66
C THR A 328 23.61 -6.31 7.07
N LEU A 329 22.74 -6.45 6.10
CA LEU A 329 21.35 -6.90 6.28
C LEU A 329 21.30 -8.42 6.12
N VAL A 330 20.36 -9.05 6.86
CA VAL A 330 20.23 -10.51 6.82
C VAL A 330 18.79 -10.88 6.46
N THR A 331 18.65 -11.72 5.45
CA THR A 331 17.34 -12.22 5.02
C THR A 331 17.37 -13.70 4.69
N ASN A 332 16.26 -14.38 5.01
CA ASN A 332 16.03 -15.76 4.61
C ASN A 332 15.54 -15.88 3.15
N GLY A 333 15.11 -14.80 2.53
CA GLY A 333 14.69 -14.75 1.13
C GLY A 333 15.83 -14.86 0.11
N MET A 334 17.08 -15.07 0.54
CA MET A 334 18.25 -15.18 -0.31
C MET A 334 18.66 -16.63 -0.59
N THR A 335 19.35 -16.84 -1.71
CA THR A 335 20.03 -18.12 -1.99
C THR A 335 20.84 -18.58 -0.77
N SER A 336 20.74 -19.87 -0.43
CA SER A 336 21.47 -20.43 0.72
C SER A 336 22.96 -20.14 0.62
N LYS A 337 23.57 -19.67 1.72
CA LYS A 337 24.97 -19.21 1.79
C LYS A 337 25.31 -18.06 0.83
N GLY A 338 24.31 -17.37 0.28
CA GLY A 338 24.53 -16.18 -0.57
C GLY A 338 25.03 -14.99 0.24
N LEU A 339 25.95 -14.26 -0.36
CA LEU A 339 26.50 -12.98 0.10
C LEU A 339 26.56 -12.05 -1.10
N ILE A 340 26.01 -10.87 -0.99
CA ILE A 340 26.04 -9.82 -2.01
C ILE A 340 26.49 -8.51 -1.40
N LEU A 341 27.41 -7.83 -2.07
CA LEU A 341 27.84 -6.48 -1.77
C LEU A 341 27.48 -5.59 -2.95
N GLY A 342 26.91 -4.43 -2.69
CA GLY A 342 26.60 -3.50 -3.78
C GLY A 342 25.83 -2.26 -3.34
N ASN A 343 25.64 -1.38 -4.32
CA ASN A 343 24.77 -0.22 -4.19
C ASN A 343 23.34 -0.60 -4.64
N PHE A 344 22.46 -0.80 -3.68
CA PHE A 344 21.09 -1.24 -3.96
C PHE A 344 20.22 -0.14 -4.58
N ASN A 345 20.63 1.13 -4.58
CA ASN A 345 19.91 2.18 -5.31
C ASN A 345 19.87 1.92 -6.82
N ASP A 346 20.83 1.13 -7.34
CA ASP A 346 20.88 0.73 -8.75
C ASP A 346 19.99 -0.49 -9.04
N LEU A 347 19.33 -1.07 -8.04
CA LEU A 347 18.33 -2.10 -8.22
C LEU A 347 16.95 -1.45 -8.36
N VAL A 348 16.36 -1.59 -9.54
CA VAL A 348 15.01 -1.09 -9.80
C VAL A 348 14.00 -2.23 -9.67
N ILE A 349 12.97 -1.97 -8.89
CA ILE A 349 11.80 -2.84 -8.71
C ILE A 349 10.60 -2.10 -9.28
N GLY A 350 10.12 -2.54 -10.44
CA GLY A 350 8.94 -1.98 -11.09
C GLY A 350 7.66 -2.64 -10.60
N GLN A 351 6.62 -1.82 -10.43
CA GLN A 351 5.29 -2.26 -10.04
C GLN A 351 4.23 -1.65 -10.97
N TRP A 352 3.36 -2.49 -11.49
CA TRP A 352 2.25 -2.14 -12.38
C TRP A 352 0.91 -2.26 -11.66
N GLY A 353 0.20 -1.14 -11.56
CA GLY A 353 -1.09 -1.07 -10.88
C GLY A 353 -1.06 -1.44 -9.40
N GLY A 354 -2.24 -1.58 -8.82
CA GLY A 354 -2.44 -2.00 -7.44
C GLY A 354 -2.44 -3.52 -7.25
N ILE A 355 -2.75 -3.95 -6.04
CA ILE A 355 -3.02 -5.36 -5.74
C ILE A 355 -4.47 -5.65 -6.12
N ASP A 356 -4.67 -6.63 -6.98
CA ASP A 356 -5.96 -7.13 -7.42
C ASP A 356 -6.37 -8.34 -6.57
N LEU A 357 -7.55 -8.26 -5.95
CA LEU A 357 -8.13 -9.32 -5.14
C LEU A 357 -9.43 -9.81 -5.79
N THR A 358 -9.38 -10.99 -6.38
CA THR A 358 -10.56 -11.65 -6.96
C THR A 358 -11.21 -12.58 -5.94
N VAL A 359 -12.52 -12.37 -5.70
CA VAL A 359 -13.33 -13.19 -4.80
C VAL A 359 -14.06 -14.26 -5.62
N ASP A 360 -13.75 -15.53 -5.38
CA ASP A 360 -14.40 -16.67 -6.04
C ASP A 360 -15.22 -17.50 -5.02
N PRO A 361 -16.54 -17.32 -4.98
CA PRO A 361 -17.42 -18.08 -4.09
C PRO A 361 -17.81 -19.46 -4.64
N TYR A 362 -17.46 -19.78 -5.89
CA TYR A 362 -17.97 -20.95 -6.61
C TYR A 362 -17.04 -22.16 -6.56
N THR A 363 -15.75 -21.97 -6.82
CA THR A 363 -14.76 -23.06 -6.94
C THR A 363 -14.70 -23.94 -5.69
N GLN A 364 -14.89 -23.39 -4.51
CA GLN A 364 -14.86 -24.12 -3.22
C GLN A 364 -16.22 -24.16 -2.52
N ALA A 365 -17.31 -23.94 -3.26
CA ALA A 365 -18.67 -23.89 -2.71
C ALA A 365 -19.06 -25.18 -2.00
N ALA A 366 -18.70 -26.34 -2.56
CA ALA A 366 -18.98 -27.65 -1.95
C ALA A 366 -18.28 -27.85 -0.59
N ASN A 367 -17.16 -27.18 -0.35
CA ASN A 367 -16.41 -27.25 0.91
C ASN A 367 -16.77 -26.11 1.88
N GLY A 368 -17.80 -25.31 1.58
CA GLY A 368 -18.22 -24.18 2.41
C GLY A 368 -17.15 -23.07 2.52
N LYS A 369 -16.27 -22.93 1.51
CA LYS A 369 -15.16 -21.96 1.48
C LYS A 369 -15.36 -20.97 0.33
N ILE A 370 -14.74 -19.80 0.48
CA ILE A 370 -14.58 -18.78 -0.55
C ILE A 370 -13.10 -18.65 -0.85
N ARG A 371 -12.73 -18.65 -2.12
CA ARG A 371 -11.35 -18.46 -2.56
C ARG A 371 -11.08 -17.02 -2.85
N LEU A 372 -10.05 -16.46 -2.24
CA LEU A 372 -9.49 -15.15 -2.55
C LEU A 372 -8.24 -15.36 -3.39
N VAL A 373 -8.24 -14.86 -4.61
CA VAL A 373 -7.06 -14.87 -5.49
C VAL A 373 -6.47 -13.47 -5.51
N VAL A 374 -5.22 -13.37 -5.09
CA VAL A 374 -4.46 -12.12 -5.06
C VAL A 374 -3.53 -12.09 -6.25
N ASN A 375 -3.52 -11.00 -7.01
CA ASN A 375 -2.59 -10.77 -8.10
C ASN A 375 -1.88 -9.43 -7.91
N ALA A 376 -0.58 -9.43 -8.19
CA ALA A 376 0.24 -8.22 -8.24
C ALA A 376 1.25 -8.37 -9.37
N TYR A 377 1.67 -7.27 -9.96
CA TYR A 377 2.57 -7.30 -11.12
C TYR A 377 3.87 -6.60 -10.76
N PHE A 378 4.98 -7.35 -10.81
CA PHE A 378 6.31 -6.85 -10.49
C PHE A 378 7.34 -7.31 -11.53
N ASP A 379 8.39 -6.52 -11.68
CA ASP A 379 9.66 -6.94 -12.29
C ASP A 379 10.81 -6.26 -11.56
N ALA A 380 11.99 -6.85 -11.60
CA ALA A 380 13.17 -6.29 -10.96
C ALA A 380 14.39 -6.56 -11.81
N LYS A 381 15.19 -5.50 -12.04
CA LYS A 381 16.47 -5.59 -12.73
C LYS A 381 17.46 -4.56 -12.17
N PRO A 382 18.76 -4.88 -12.13
CA PRO A 382 19.78 -3.88 -11.86
C PRO A 382 19.92 -2.94 -13.07
N GLN A 383 19.92 -1.62 -12.83
CA GLN A 383 20.25 -0.63 -13.88
C GLN A 383 21.70 -0.77 -14.33
N ARG A 384 22.57 -1.10 -13.37
CA ARG A 384 23.99 -1.32 -13.60
C ARG A 384 24.39 -2.65 -12.97
N ALA A 385 24.71 -3.63 -13.82
CA ALA A 385 25.09 -4.97 -13.36
C ALA A 385 26.37 -4.97 -12.50
N ASP A 386 27.31 -4.08 -12.81
CA ASP A 386 28.58 -3.90 -12.12
C ASP A 386 28.43 -3.36 -10.69
N SER A 387 27.25 -2.85 -10.31
CA SER A 387 26.99 -2.35 -8.95
C SER A 387 26.83 -3.46 -7.90
N PHE A 388 26.93 -4.74 -8.31
CA PHE A 388 26.71 -5.87 -7.44
C PHE A 388 27.79 -6.93 -7.58
N VAL A 389 28.49 -7.23 -6.51
CA VAL A 389 29.41 -8.37 -6.41
C VAL A 389 28.75 -9.45 -5.56
N LYS A 390 28.69 -10.66 -6.08
CA LYS A 390 27.90 -11.77 -5.53
C LYS A 390 28.78 -12.99 -5.32
N LYS A 391 28.60 -13.65 -4.17
CA LYS A 391 29.26 -14.92 -3.84
C LYS A 391 28.26 -15.88 -3.19
N VAL A 392 28.40 -17.15 -3.51
CA VAL A 392 27.74 -18.23 -2.77
C VAL A 392 28.84 -18.99 -2.03
N LEU A 393 28.86 -18.87 -0.71
CA LEU A 393 29.89 -19.44 0.13
C LEU A 393 29.84 -20.98 0.12
N LYS A 394 30.99 -21.59 0.41
CA LYS A 394 31.10 -23.05 0.50
C LYS A 394 30.20 -23.66 1.57
#